data_1f41e100224464adf1a11c9f80a37304
#
_entry.id   1f41e100224464adf1a11c9f80a37304
#
_cell.length_a   1.000
_cell.length_b   1.000
_cell.length_c   1.000
_cell.angle_alpha   90.00
_cell.angle_beta   90.00
_cell.angle_gamma   90.00
#
_symmetry.space_group_name_H-M   'P 1'
#
loop_
_entity.id
_entity.type
_entity.pdbx_description
1 polymer ?
#
loop_
_entity_poly.entity_id
_entity_poly.type
_entity_poly.pdbx_seq_one_letter_code
_entity_poly.pdbx_strand_id
1 'polypeptide(L)'
;MMKRKILLILNMAIIGFSTAACSDDETNYITPEKKYPLTAFAVAINNVSANTTSYYHGKIDQTTHRVEIGTIEDANTITGVDYTLMSDGATISPDPATFVHNWKKEQTVTVTTEDNQTTTYTIVLTKFDDTMKDVLFMDEFDVDGNPDPTKWVLCQKAGSDWNDEMSESYDQAYVKDGRLILKAEKIGDEYKAGGIETQGKFDFTFGRVEVKAKITSYPNGAFPAIWMMPKKYIYDGWPNCGEIDIMEHVKQESVIHHTIHTHYTYDLNIKDPSNTAQVTCNYQDWNIYALEWSEDKLTFFVNGQETFSYSNLKLENEAEMKQWPFTKDSSFYLILNMGLGGDREGSWAGPIDDANLPAIMEIDWVKITKL
;
A
#
# COMPACT_ATOMS: atom_id res chain seq x y z
N MET A 1 32.84 15.17 10.86
CA MET A 1 31.36 14.94 10.81
C MET A 1 31.00 14.70 9.36
N MET A 2 30.71 13.47 9.02
CA MET A 2 30.47 13.07 7.62
C MET A 2 29.02 13.36 7.22
N LYS A 3 28.85 14.22 6.22
CA LYS A 3 27.57 14.41 5.53
C LYS A 3 27.26 13.12 4.77
N ARG A 4 26.27 12.35 5.18
CA ARG A 4 25.74 11.23 4.39
C ARG A 4 24.74 11.79 3.37
N LYS A 5 25.19 11.94 2.13
CA LYS A 5 24.30 12.00 0.98
C LYS A 5 23.89 10.57 0.68
N ILE A 6 22.62 10.25 0.81
CA ILE A 6 22.07 9.01 0.28
C ILE A 6 21.82 9.26 -1.20
N LEU A 7 22.67 8.68 -2.04
CA LEU A 7 22.57 8.72 -3.49
C LEU A 7 21.67 7.53 -3.91
N LEU A 8 20.44 7.81 -4.29
CA LEU A 8 19.63 6.83 -5.03
C LEU A 8 20.09 6.87 -6.49
N ILE A 9 20.75 5.81 -6.92
CA ILE A 9 21.15 5.64 -8.33
C ILE A 9 19.95 5.06 -9.07
N LEU A 10 19.30 5.88 -9.88
CA LEU A 10 18.34 5.42 -10.87
C LEU A 10 19.11 5.01 -12.14
N ASN A 11 19.22 3.71 -12.40
CA ASN A 11 19.80 3.20 -13.65
C ASN A 11 18.81 3.38 -14.80
N MET A 12 19.01 4.41 -15.63
CA MET A 12 18.38 4.50 -16.94
C MET A 12 19.20 3.68 -17.93
N ALA A 13 18.63 2.60 -18.45
CA ALA A 13 19.16 1.87 -19.58
C ALA A 13 18.93 2.68 -20.86
N ILE A 14 20.02 3.12 -21.50
CA ILE A 14 19.99 3.74 -22.83
C ILE A 14 19.93 2.63 -23.86
N ILE A 15 18.80 2.49 -24.55
CA ILE A 15 18.70 1.67 -25.76
C ILE A 15 18.89 2.60 -26.95
N GLY A 16 20.03 2.43 -27.65
CA GLY A 16 20.30 3.12 -28.88
C GLY A 16 19.51 2.51 -30.04
N PHE A 17 18.84 3.34 -30.83
CA PHE A 17 18.31 2.98 -32.12
C PHE A 17 19.00 3.77 -33.21
N SER A 18 19.43 3.05 -34.24
CA SER A 18 20.10 3.52 -35.43
C SER A 18 19.15 4.22 -36.40
N THR A 19 19.69 5.19 -37.08
CA THR A 19 19.09 6.11 -38.04
C THR A 19 18.55 5.44 -39.30
N ALA A 20 17.35 5.85 -39.72
CA ALA A 20 16.98 5.95 -41.12
C ALA A 20 16.30 7.30 -41.33
N ALA A 21 16.88 8.09 -42.23
CA ALA A 21 16.40 9.42 -42.58
C ALA A 21 15.19 9.33 -43.51
N CYS A 22 14.16 10.14 -43.26
CA CYS A 22 13.33 10.75 -44.29
C CYS A 22 12.82 12.10 -43.78
N SER A 23 12.99 13.10 -44.61
CA SER A 23 12.58 14.49 -44.41
C SER A 23 11.07 14.63 -44.41
N ASP A 24 10.54 15.41 -43.47
CA ASP A 24 9.46 16.38 -43.72
C ASP A 24 9.36 17.33 -42.51
N ASP A 25 9.32 18.63 -42.82
CA ASP A 25 9.24 19.74 -41.89
C ASP A 25 7.90 19.70 -41.10
N GLU A 26 7.95 19.20 -39.86
CA GLU A 26 7.03 19.63 -38.84
C GLU A 26 7.83 20.13 -37.63
N THR A 27 7.78 21.44 -37.42
CA THR A 27 8.28 22.07 -36.19
C THR A 27 7.49 21.54 -35.01
N ASN A 28 7.94 20.44 -34.43
CA ASN A 28 7.50 19.99 -33.12
C ASN A 28 7.93 21.07 -32.11
N TYR A 29 6.98 21.92 -31.74
CA TYR A 29 7.10 22.70 -30.52
C TYR A 29 7.05 21.70 -29.34
N ILE A 30 8.23 21.25 -28.93
CA ILE A 30 8.40 20.62 -27.62
C ILE A 30 8.12 21.75 -26.62
N THR A 31 6.95 21.77 -26.05
CA THR A 31 6.69 22.57 -24.85
C THR A 31 7.71 22.12 -23.82
N PRO A 32 8.61 22.99 -23.32
CA PRO A 32 9.57 22.57 -22.33
C PRO A 32 8.81 22.03 -21.11
N GLU A 33 9.13 20.79 -20.73
CA GLU A 33 8.64 20.21 -19.49
C GLU A 33 8.89 21.23 -18.38
N LYS A 34 7.83 21.64 -17.69
CA LYS A 34 7.92 22.68 -16.66
C LYS A 34 8.65 22.07 -15.48
N LYS A 35 9.97 22.23 -15.43
CA LYS A 35 10.78 21.78 -14.30
C LYS A 35 10.56 22.74 -13.13
N TYR A 36 10.10 22.19 -12.03
CA TYR A 36 9.87 22.95 -10.80
C TYR A 36 11.10 22.87 -9.89
N PRO A 37 11.54 24.00 -9.29
CA PRO A 37 12.77 24.03 -8.49
C PRO A 37 12.78 23.06 -7.28
N LEU A 38 11.63 22.89 -6.60
CA LEU A 38 11.43 21.94 -5.51
C LEU A 38 10.47 20.85 -5.98
N THR A 39 10.91 19.59 -6.02
CA THR A 39 10.12 18.47 -6.53
C THR A 39 9.59 17.55 -5.45
N ALA A 40 10.25 17.49 -4.28
CA ALA A 40 9.75 16.79 -3.11
C ALA A 40 10.18 17.49 -1.82
N PHE A 41 9.37 17.36 -0.78
CA PHE A 41 9.67 17.83 0.57
C PHE A 41 8.96 16.94 1.58
N ALA A 42 9.66 16.46 2.59
CA ALA A 42 9.11 15.64 3.66
C ALA A 42 9.76 15.96 4.99
N VAL A 43 9.06 15.73 6.09
CA VAL A 43 9.63 15.72 7.44
C VAL A 43 9.65 14.32 7.98
N ALA A 44 10.67 14.00 8.77
CA ALA A 44 10.88 12.71 9.38
C ALA A 44 10.59 12.76 10.89
N ILE A 45 9.92 11.75 11.41
CA ILE A 45 9.70 11.53 12.83
C ILE A 45 10.25 10.17 13.21
N ASN A 46 11.17 10.12 14.16
CA ASN A 46 11.69 8.87 14.68
C ASN A 46 10.80 8.36 15.81
N ASN A 47 10.27 7.18 15.65
CA ASN A 47 9.64 6.44 16.72
C ASN A 47 10.72 5.63 17.47
N VAL A 48 11.21 6.16 18.58
CA VAL A 48 12.31 5.55 19.35
C VAL A 48 11.93 4.17 19.89
N SER A 49 10.67 3.99 20.31
CA SER A 49 10.19 2.72 20.86
C SER A 49 10.06 1.61 19.82
N ALA A 50 9.76 1.97 18.57
CA ALA A 50 9.63 1.03 17.45
C ALA A 50 10.90 0.91 16.60
N ASN A 51 11.90 1.76 16.83
CA ASN A 51 13.13 1.90 16.01
C ASN A 51 12.80 2.11 14.51
N THR A 52 11.77 2.92 14.23
CA THR A 52 11.31 3.24 12.88
C THR A 52 11.35 4.76 12.66
N THR A 53 11.51 5.16 11.39
CA THR A 53 11.37 6.56 10.96
C THR A 53 10.16 6.67 10.06
N SER A 54 9.21 7.53 10.40
CA SER A 54 8.07 7.86 9.56
C SER A 54 8.34 9.14 8.79
N TYR A 55 8.05 9.15 7.48
CA TYR A 55 8.18 10.33 6.62
C TYR A 55 6.79 10.89 6.30
N TYR A 56 6.62 12.18 6.50
CA TYR A 56 5.40 12.91 6.17
C TYR A 56 5.67 13.80 4.96
N HIS A 57 5.20 13.38 3.80
CA HIS A 57 5.41 14.06 2.54
C HIS A 57 4.52 15.29 2.40
N GLY A 58 5.10 16.39 1.95
CA GLY A 58 4.39 17.63 1.70
C GLY A 58 3.73 17.63 0.31
N LYS A 59 2.47 18.06 0.25
CA LYS A 59 1.80 18.39 -1.01
C LYS A 59 2.33 19.73 -1.51
N ILE A 60 2.97 19.74 -2.67
CA ILE A 60 3.57 20.95 -3.26
C ILE A 60 2.61 21.55 -4.29
N ASP A 61 2.11 22.74 -4.00
CA ASP A 61 1.44 23.58 -5.01
C ASP A 61 2.50 24.46 -5.69
N GLN A 62 2.80 24.12 -6.92
CA GLN A 62 3.82 24.82 -7.72
C GLN A 62 3.34 26.17 -8.27
N THR A 63 2.05 26.49 -8.17
CA THR A 63 1.49 27.77 -8.61
C THR A 63 1.61 28.81 -7.49
N THR A 64 1.28 28.40 -6.28
CA THR A 64 1.35 29.25 -5.09
C THR A 64 2.68 29.13 -4.34
N HIS A 65 3.53 28.19 -4.76
CA HIS A 65 4.79 27.81 -4.09
C HIS A 65 4.58 27.49 -2.62
N ARG A 66 3.53 26.71 -2.34
CA ARG A 66 3.16 26.29 -1.00
C ARG A 66 3.36 24.78 -0.85
N VAL A 67 4.00 24.39 0.24
CA VAL A 67 4.18 22.99 0.63
C VAL A 67 3.35 22.75 1.89
N GLU A 68 2.31 21.98 1.78
CA GLU A 68 1.46 21.60 2.92
C GLU A 68 1.86 20.22 3.42
N ILE A 69 2.35 20.15 4.66
CA ILE A 69 2.67 18.90 5.32
C ILE A 69 1.53 18.63 6.30
N GLY A 70 0.80 17.52 6.06
CA GLY A 70 -0.24 17.08 6.98
C GLY A 70 0.36 16.72 8.35
N THR A 71 -0.26 17.20 9.36
CA THR A 71 -0.54 16.57 10.64
C THR A 71 0.63 16.08 11.48
N ILE A 72 1.38 17.02 12.01
CA ILE A 72 2.28 16.75 13.11
C ILE A 72 1.74 17.49 14.32
N GLU A 73 1.18 16.77 15.32
CA GLU A 73 0.59 17.37 16.54
C GLU A 73 1.61 18.18 17.31
N ASP A 74 2.83 17.68 17.41
CA ASP A 74 3.94 18.36 18.05
C ASP A 74 5.12 18.49 17.08
N ALA A 75 5.35 19.68 16.61
CA ALA A 75 6.47 20.01 15.73
C ALA A 75 7.86 19.68 16.36
N ASN A 76 7.92 19.54 17.68
CA ASN A 76 9.14 19.12 18.38
C ASN A 76 9.49 17.65 18.13
N THR A 77 8.54 16.85 17.66
CA THR A 77 8.78 15.44 17.30
C THR A 77 9.50 15.28 15.96
N ILE A 78 9.58 16.34 15.15
CA ILE A 78 10.30 16.31 13.87
C ILE A 78 11.80 16.14 14.15
N THR A 79 12.36 15.05 13.65
CA THR A 79 13.77 14.67 13.84
C THR A 79 14.62 14.86 12.59
N GLY A 80 13.99 15.12 11.44
CA GLY A 80 14.70 15.33 10.19
C GLY A 80 13.83 15.95 9.12
N VAL A 81 14.47 16.38 8.03
CA VAL A 81 13.83 16.89 6.83
C VAL A 81 14.51 16.24 5.63
N ASP A 82 13.70 15.83 4.64
CA ASP A 82 14.16 15.34 3.35
C ASP A 82 13.53 16.17 2.23
N TYR A 83 14.30 16.44 1.17
CA TYR A 83 13.81 17.20 0.02
C TYR A 83 14.58 16.86 -1.25
N THR A 84 13.94 17.09 -2.39
CA THR A 84 14.53 16.89 -3.72
C THR A 84 14.42 18.19 -4.52
N LEU A 85 15.56 18.63 -5.06
CA LEU A 85 15.65 19.78 -5.96
C LEU A 85 15.71 19.28 -7.42
N MET A 86 15.37 20.16 -8.36
CA MET A 86 15.32 19.85 -9.79
C MET A 86 16.66 19.40 -10.38
N SER A 87 17.80 19.81 -9.81
CA SER A 87 19.14 19.46 -10.26
C SER A 87 20.14 19.48 -9.11
N ASP A 88 21.28 18.81 -9.28
CA ASP A 88 22.36 18.75 -8.28
C ASP A 88 23.03 20.11 -8.04
N GLY A 89 22.96 21.05 -9.00
CA GLY A 89 23.48 22.39 -8.88
C GLY A 89 22.53 23.39 -8.24
N ALA A 90 21.27 23.02 -8.01
CA ALA A 90 20.32 23.85 -7.30
C ALA A 90 20.62 23.84 -5.78
N THR A 91 20.31 24.95 -5.11
CA THR A 91 20.52 25.13 -3.67
C THR A 91 19.23 25.56 -2.97
N ILE A 92 19.12 25.28 -1.68
CA ILE A 92 18.01 25.70 -0.82
C ILE A 92 18.54 26.44 0.40
N SER A 93 17.89 27.56 0.76
CA SER A 93 18.28 28.39 1.89
C SER A 93 17.06 29.00 2.59
N PRO A 94 16.99 29.03 3.92
CA PRO A 94 17.92 28.39 4.84
C PRO A 94 17.89 26.85 4.67
N ASP A 95 18.92 26.14 5.12
CA ASP A 95 18.93 24.68 5.13
C ASP A 95 17.75 24.18 5.98
N PRO A 96 16.79 23.41 5.41
CA PRO A 96 15.62 22.95 6.15
C PRO A 96 15.97 22.09 7.38
N ALA A 97 17.15 21.47 7.42
CA ALA A 97 17.61 20.74 8.60
C ALA A 97 17.73 21.64 9.85
N THR A 98 17.89 22.95 9.66
CA THR A 98 17.95 23.92 10.79
C THR A 98 16.60 24.16 11.46
N PHE A 99 15.49 23.71 10.84
CA PHE A 99 14.16 23.83 11.43
C PHE A 99 13.87 22.72 12.46
N VAL A 100 14.63 21.65 12.45
CA VAL A 100 14.47 20.55 13.41
C VAL A 100 14.60 21.11 14.84
N HIS A 101 13.63 20.80 15.69
CA HIS A 101 13.43 21.34 17.05
C HIS A 101 13.11 22.85 17.15
N ASN A 102 13.03 23.56 16.02
CA ASN A 102 12.65 24.98 15.98
C ASN A 102 11.57 25.26 14.93
N TRP A 103 10.73 24.26 14.64
CA TRP A 103 9.71 24.38 13.61
C TRP A 103 8.63 25.39 14.01
N LYS A 104 8.32 26.32 13.10
CA LYS A 104 7.19 27.22 13.23
C LYS A 104 6.04 26.71 12.36
N LYS A 105 4.82 27.16 12.63
CA LYS A 105 3.64 26.84 11.83
C LYS A 105 3.86 27.03 10.33
N GLU A 106 4.58 28.09 9.96
CA GLU A 106 5.02 28.38 8.59
C GLU A 106 6.52 28.66 8.60
N GLN A 107 7.24 28.05 7.64
CA GLN A 107 8.65 28.28 7.38
C GLN A 107 8.80 28.65 5.90
N THR A 108 9.78 29.48 5.58
CA THR A 108 10.10 29.80 4.20
C THR A 108 11.46 29.26 3.82
N VAL A 109 11.56 28.73 2.62
CA VAL A 109 12.82 28.34 1.99
C VAL A 109 12.88 28.92 0.59
N THR A 110 14.06 29.34 0.15
CA THR A 110 14.30 29.83 -1.20
C THR A 110 15.17 28.82 -1.92
N VAL A 111 14.67 28.29 -3.04
CA VAL A 111 15.46 27.46 -3.94
C VAL A 111 16.06 28.34 -5.01
N THR A 112 17.38 28.21 -5.19
CA THR A 112 18.14 28.90 -6.25
C THR A 112 18.59 27.84 -7.26
N THR A 113 18.24 28.00 -8.51
CA THR A 113 18.63 27.13 -9.61
C THR A 113 20.02 27.47 -10.14
N GLU A 114 20.61 26.62 -10.97
CA GLU A 114 21.96 26.82 -11.55
C GLU A 114 22.09 28.10 -12.37
N ASP A 115 20.99 28.54 -13.00
CA ASP A 115 20.90 29.80 -13.75
C ASP A 115 20.57 31.02 -12.86
N ASN A 116 20.70 30.87 -11.55
CA ASN A 116 20.45 31.89 -10.52
C ASN A 116 18.99 32.39 -10.46
N GLN A 117 18.03 31.62 -10.96
CA GLN A 117 16.64 31.91 -10.69
C GLN A 117 16.28 31.49 -9.28
N THR A 118 15.47 32.30 -8.60
CA THR A 118 15.07 32.02 -7.22
C THR A 118 13.55 31.81 -7.13
N THR A 119 13.14 30.80 -6.35
CA THR A 119 11.75 30.56 -6.02
C THR A 119 11.61 30.35 -4.52
N THR A 120 10.77 31.14 -3.87
CA THR A 120 10.53 30.98 -2.42
C THR A 120 9.28 30.14 -2.20
N TYR A 121 9.43 29.07 -1.44
CA TYR A 121 8.35 28.19 -0.99
C TYR A 121 7.99 28.49 0.47
N THR A 122 6.70 28.52 0.76
CA THR A 122 6.18 28.53 2.13
C THR A 122 5.82 27.09 2.53
N ILE A 123 6.51 26.56 3.52
CA ILE A 123 6.25 25.23 4.07
C ILE A 123 5.35 25.39 5.28
N VAL A 124 4.23 24.72 5.29
CA VAL A 124 3.19 24.83 6.30
C VAL A 124 2.94 23.50 6.95
N LEU A 125 3.06 23.42 8.26
CA LEU A 125 2.51 22.34 9.04
C LEU A 125 1.01 22.63 9.19
N THR A 126 0.18 21.90 8.45
CA THR A 126 -1.27 22.01 8.58
C THR A 126 -1.70 21.43 9.92
N LYS A 127 -2.67 22.07 10.56
CA LYS A 127 -3.19 21.60 11.85
C LYS A 127 -3.78 20.19 11.68
N PHE A 128 -3.49 19.31 12.62
CA PHE A 128 -4.05 17.98 12.69
C PHE A 128 -5.56 18.02 12.50
N ASP A 129 -6.04 17.30 11.52
CA ASP A 129 -7.41 16.82 11.56
C ASP A 129 -7.44 15.67 12.58
N ASP A 130 -8.33 15.70 13.56
CA ASP A 130 -8.47 14.63 14.56
C ASP A 130 -8.67 13.25 13.91
N THR A 131 -9.16 13.22 12.66
CA THR A 131 -9.32 12.01 11.85
C THR A 131 -7.99 11.34 11.47
N MET A 132 -6.87 12.09 11.49
CA MET A 132 -5.53 11.57 11.16
C MET A 132 -4.65 11.28 12.38
N LYS A 133 -5.10 11.65 13.55
CA LYS A 133 -4.35 11.55 14.82
C LYS A 133 -3.81 10.15 15.10
N ASP A 134 -4.57 9.14 14.74
CA ASP A 134 -4.27 7.74 15.01
C ASP A 134 -3.88 6.98 13.73
N VAL A 135 -3.64 7.67 12.61
CA VAL A 135 -3.26 7.02 11.35
C VAL A 135 -1.82 6.51 11.43
N LEU A 136 -1.66 5.21 11.23
CA LEU A 136 -0.38 4.51 11.18
C LEU A 136 0.14 4.39 9.74
N PHE A 137 -0.79 4.22 8.79
CA PHE A 137 -0.51 4.07 7.36
C PHE A 137 -1.69 4.60 6.55
N MET A 138 -1.41 5.27 5.45
CA MET A 138 -2.42 5.72 4.50
C MET A 138 -1.85 5.80 3.09
N ASP A 139 -2.64 5.39 2.12
CA ASP A 139 -2.39 5.63 0.71
C ASP A 139 -3.71 5.92 -0.02
N GLU A 140 -3.77 7.08 -0.66
CA GLU A 140 -4.92 7.53 -1.46
C GLU A 140 -4.69 7.32 -2.96
N PHE A 141 -3.54 6.75 -3.34
CA PHE A 141 -3.16 6.47 -4.72
C PHE A 141 -3.30 7.68 -5.67
N ASP A 142 -2.94 8.86 -5.19
CA ASP A 142 -3.16 10.15 -5.89
C ASP A 142 -2.23 10.37 -7.10
N VAL A 143 -1.14 9.60 -7.24
CA VAL A 143 -0.11 9.81 -8.25
C VAL A 143 -0.13 8.68 -9.26
N ASP A 144 -0.51 8.99 -10.50
CA ASP A 144 -0.53 8.02 -11.60
C ASP A 144 0.85 7.39 -11.84
N GLY A 145 0.86 6.11 -12.16
CA GLY A 145 2.06 5.33 -12.46
C GLY A 145 2.22 4.13 -11.53
N ASN A 146 3.45 3.87 -11.09
CA ASN A 146 3.71 2.77 -10.16
C ASN A 146 3.25 3.15 -8.75
N PRO A 147 2.71 2.20 -7.97
CA PRO A 147 2.48 2.41 -6.54
C PRO A 147 3.74 2.90 -5.82
N ASP A 148 3.57 3.72 -4.78
CA ASP A 148 4.67 4.30 -4.01
C ASP A 148 5.63 3.20 -3.49
N PRO A 149 6.88 3.11 -3.98
CA PRO A 149 7.82 2.06 -3.60
C PRO A 149 8.30 2.17 -2.15
N THR A 150 8.00 3.27 -1.45
CA THR A 150 8.26 3.40 -0.01
C THR A 150 7.21 2.69 0.84
N LYS A 151 6.03 2.45 0.27
CA LYS A 151 4.87 1.82 0.91
C LYS A 151 4.64 0.38 0.44
N TRP A 152 4.89 0.11 -0.85
CA TRP A 152 4.48 -1.12 -1.52
C TRP A 152 5.62 -1.81 -2.25
N VAL A 153 5.50 -3.13 -2.33
CA VAL A 153 6.27 -4.00 -3.25
C VAL A 153 5.29 -4.86 -4.04
N LEU A 154 5.70 -5.34 -5.21
CA LEU A 154 4.91 -6.29 -5.99
C LEU A 154 4.87 -7.65 -5.29
N CYS A 155 3.69 -8.29 -5.29
CA CYS A 155 3.55 -9.67 -4.89
C CYS A 155 4.39 -10.59 -5.79
N GLN A 156 5.04 -11.57 -5.18
CA GLN A 156 5.93 -12.49 -5.89
C GLN A 156 5.16 -13.71 -6.41
N LYS A 157 5.58 -14.22 -7.58
CA LYS A 157 5.08 -15.48 -8.12
C LYS A 157 5.51 -16.63 -7.21
N ALA A 158 4.57 -17.52 -6.85
CA ALA A 158 4.83 -18.73 -6.09
C ALA A 158 3.82 -19.83 -6.43
N GLY A 159 3.70 -20.87 -5.63
CA GLY A 159 2.93 -22.06 -5.95
C GLY A 159 1.53 -22.12 -5.32
N SER A 160 1.01 -21.05 -4.78
CA SER A 160 -0.35 -21.01 -4.20
C SER A 160 -1.36 -20.47 -5.20
N ASP A 161 -2.65 -20.82 -5.04
CA ASP A 161 -3.73 -20.39 -5.94
C ASP A 161 -3.77 -18.88 -6.19
N TRP A 162 -3.49 -18.08 -5.17
CA TRP A 162 -3.56 -16.63 -5.27
C TRP A 162 -2.36 -16.00 -6.02
N ASN A 163 -1.18 -16.65 -6.07
CA ASN A 163 0.04 -16.05 -6.59
C ASN A 163 0.78 -16.86 -7.69
N ASP A 164 0.19 -17.97 -8.13
CA ASP A 164 0.79 -18.80 -9.18
C ASP A 164 0.92 -18.07 -10.52
N GLU A 165 0.02 -17.12 -10.79
CA GLU A 165 0.02 -16.32 -12.00
C GLU A 165 0.49 -14.87 -11.78
N MET A 166 1.11 -14.56 -10.62
CA MET A 166 1.65 -13.21 -10.38
C MET A 166 2.71 -12.85 -11.40
N SER A 167 2.54 -11.69 -12.01
CA SER A 167 3.41 -11.21 -13.11
C SER A 167 4.68 -10.54 -12.60
N GLU A 168 4.70 -10.10 -11.36
CA GLU A 168 5.77 -9.26 -10.79
C GLU A 168 6.01 -7.98 -11.62
N SER A 169 4.94 -7.46 -12.25
CA SER A 169 4.99 -6.31 -13.16
C SER A 169 3.97 -5.25 -12.76
N TYR A 170 4.37 -4.01 -12.92
CA TYR A 170 3.47 -2.87 -12.76
C TYR A 170 2.42 -2.74 -13.90
N ASP A 171 2.50 -3.55 -14.95
CA ASP A 171 1.47 -3.59 -15.99
C ASP A 171 0.14 -4.17 -15.47
N GLN A 172 0.20 -4.98 -14.41
CA GLN A 172 -0.96 -5.57 -13.74
C GLN A 172 -1.27 -4.96 -12.36
N ALA A 173 -0.38 -4.07 -11.83
CA ALA A 173 -0.56 -3.39 -10.55
C ALA A 173 -0.06 -1.94 -10.65
N TYR A 174 -0.94 -1.00 -10.97
CA TYR A 174 -0.58 0.39 -11.25
C TYR A 174 -1.62 1.37 -10.72
N VAL A 175 -1.22 2.62 -10.54
CA VAL A 175 -2.11 3.72 -10.15
C VAL A 175 -2.55 4.48 -11.39
N LYS A 176 -3.85 4.73 -11.50
CA LYS A 176 -4.45 5.55 -12.56
C LYS A 176 -5.70 6.27 -12.09
N ASP A 177 -5.81 7.54 -12.44
CA ASP A 177 -6.96 8.40 -12.12
C ASP A 177 -7.31 8.38 -10.62
N GLY A 178 -6.28 8.44 -9.74
CA GLY A 178 -6.44 8.43 -8.30
C GLY A 178 -6.90 7.09 -7.72
N ARG A 179 -6.51 5.97 -8.33
CA ARG A 179 -6.88 4.60 -7.90
C ARG A 179 -5.78 3.61 -8.19
N LEU A 180 -5.58 2.67 -7.29
CA LEU A 180 -4.82 1.47 -7.59
C LEU A 180 -5.69 0.53 -8.44
N ILE A 181 -5.14 0.06 -9.54
CA ILE A 181 -5.75 -0.94 -10.43
C ILE A 181 -4.95 -2.24 -10.27
N LEU A 182 -5.62 -3.26 -9.81
CA LEU A 182 -5.11 -4.64 -9.80
C LEU A 182 -5.84 -5.42 -10.88
N LYS A 183 -5.08 -5.96 -11.83
CA LYS A 183 -5.61 -6.58 -13.02
C LYS A 183 -5.06 -8.00 -13.18
N ALA A 184 -5.91 -8.92 -13.62
CA ALA A 184 -5.47 -10.22 -14.10
C ALA A 184 -5.97 -10.42 -15.54
N GLU A 185 -5.08 -10.84 -16.43
CA GLU A 185 -5.32 -10.93 -17.86
C GLU A 185 -4.55 -12.07 -18.50
N LYS A 186 -4.90 -12.38 -19.76
CA LYS A 186 -4.13 -13.29 -20.59
C LYS A 186 -3.40 -12.52 -21.67
N ILE A 187 -2.08 -12.72 -21.77
CA ILE A 187 -1.23 -12.12 -22.80
C ILE A 187 -0.55 -13.24 -23.59
N GLY A 188 -0.99 -13.44 -24.83
CA GLY A 188 -0.60 -14.62 -25.59
C GLY A 188 -1.17 -15.89 -24.93
N ASP A 189 -0.29 -16.80 -24.56
CA ASP A 189 -0.66 -18.05 -23.89
C ASP A 189 -0.42 -18.00 -22.36
N GLU A 190 0.03 -16.86 -21.82
CA GLU A 190 0.35 -16.70 -20.40
C GLU A 190 -0.72 -15.91 -19.66
N TYR A 191 -1.06 -16.37 -18.46
CA TYR A 191 -1.83 -15.59 -17.50
C TYR A 191 -0.89 -14.65 -16.71
N LYS A 192 -1.38 -13.46 -16.44
CA LYS A 192 -0.67 -12.40 -15.71
C LYS A 192 -1.61 -11.80 -14.67
N ALA A 193 -1.26 -11.93 -13.41
CA ALA A 193 -2.03 -11.40 -12.28
C ALA A 193 -1.24 -10.31 -11.56
N GLY A 194 -1.94 -9.34 -10.97
CA GLY A 194 -1.34 -8.21 -10.28
C GLY A 194 -1.64 -8.20 -8.78
N GLY A 195 -0.65 -7.85 -7.99
CA GLY A 195 -0.79 -7.65 -6.55
C GLY A 195 0.33 -6.81 -5.98
N ILE A 196 0.03 -6.13 -4.88
CA ILE A 196 1.00 -5.36 -4.09
C ILE A 196 0.87 -5.72 -2.61
N GLU A 197 1.96 -5.56 -1.88
CA GLU A 197 1.99 -5.84 -0.45
C GLU A 197 2.88 -4.84 0.29
N THR A 198 2.60 -4.65 1.58
CA THR A 198 3.43 -3.80 2.44
C THR A 198 4.61 -4.55 3.05
N GLN A 199 4.91 -5.77 2.63
CA GLN A 199 5.98 -6.59 3.18
C GLN A 199 7.34 -5.89 3.11
N GLY A 200 8.01 -5.77 4.26
CA GLY A 200 9.30 -5.10 4.38
C GLY A 200 9.26 -3.58 4.29
N LYS A 201 8.07 -2.99 4.13
CA LYS A 201 7.83 -1.54 4.13
C LYS A 201 7.05 -1.11 5.37
N PHE A 202 5.95 -1.80 5.66
CA PHE A 202 5.11 -1.50 6.80
C PHE A 202 4.44 -2.79 7.32
N ASP A 203 4.47 -2.96 8.62
CA ASP A 203 3.73 -3.97 9.37
C ASP A 203 3.30 -3.37 10.72
N PHE A 204 2.25 -3.88 11.30
CA PHE A 204 1.70 -3.33 12.54
C PHE A 204 1.14 -4.44 13.45
N THR A 205 0.95 -4.08 14.71
CA THR A 205 0.31 -4.91 15.74
C THR A 205 -0.82 -4.12 16.34
N PHE A 206 -2.02 -4.68 16.30
CA PHE A 206 -3.27 -4.06 16.71
C PHE A 206 -3.60 -2.78 15.99
N GLY A 207 -4.85 -2.59 15.70
CA GLY A 207 -5.33 -1.42 14.96
C GLY A 207 -6.55 -1.74 14.10
N ARG A 208 -6.98 -0.74 13.33
CA ARG A 208 -8.06 -0.86 12.37
C ARG A 208 -7.52 -0.68 10.95
N VAL A 209 -7.73 -1.68 10.11
CA VAL A 209 -7.48 -1.61 8.66
C VAL A 209 -8.78 -1.25 7.98
N GLU A 210 -8.73 -0.35 7.02
CA GLU A 210 -9.84 -0.01 6.12
C GLU A 210 -9.30 0.06 4.69
N VAL A 211 -9.97 -0.63 3.78
CA VAL A 211 -9.67 -0.59 2.34
C VAL A 211 -10.96 -0.28 1.59
N LYS A 212 -10.99 0.81 0.83
CA LYS A 212 -12.11 1.14 -0.04
C LYS A 212 -11.84 0.59 -1.43
N ALA A 213 -12.61 -0.42 -1.80
CA ALA A 213 -12.41 -1.17 -3.03
C ALA A 213 -13.72 -1.55 -3.72
N LYS A 214 -13.63 -1.87 -5.01
CA LYS A 214 -14.69 -2.49 -5.81
C LYS A 214 -14.08 -3.47 -6.81
N ILE A 215 -14.87 -4.44 -7.23
CA ILE A 215 -14.49 -5.42 -8.24
C ILE A 215 -15.31 -5.13 -9.50
N THR A 216 -14.69 -4.52 -10.51
CA THR A 216 -15.38 -4.04 -11.70
C THR A 216 -15.49 -5.09 -12.81
N SER A 217 -14.58 -6.09 -12.80
CA SER A 217 -14.64 -7.24 -13.69
C SER A 217 -14.20 -8.50 -12.92
N TYR A 218 -15.01 -9.55 -12.95
CA TYR A 218 -14.81 -10.76 -12.14
C TYR A 218 -15.24 -12.03 -12.91
N PRO A 219 -14.57 -12.38 -14.01
CA PRO A 219 -14.80 -13.65 -14.68
C PRO A 219 -14.53 -14.82 -13.74
N ASN A 220 -15.07 -16.00 -14.06
CA ASN A 220 -14.75 -17.19 -13.28
C ASN A 220 -13.23 -17.42 -13.26
N GLY A 221 -12.69 -17.89 -12.15
CA GLY A 221 -11.26 -18.00 -11.90
C GLY A 221 -10.60 -16.73 -11.35
N ALA A 222 -11.28 -15.58 -11.38
CA ALA A 222 -10.77 -14.38 -10.70
C ALA A 222 -10.76 -14.56 -9.17
N PHE A 223 -9.69 -14.10 -8.53
CA PHE A 223 -9.47 -14.23 -7.10
C PHE A 223 -8.95 -12.92 -6.48
N PRO A 224 -9.80 -11.87 -6.41
CA PRO A 224 -9.47 -10.67 -5.67
C PRO A 224 -9.46 -10.92 -4.17
N ALA A 225 -8.44 -10.38 -3.48
CA ALA A 225 -8.31 -10.50 -2.04
C ALA A 225 -7.70 -9.24 -1.40
N ILE A 226 -8.14 -8.95 -0.18
CA ILE A 226 -7.61 -7.99 0.78
C ILE A 226 -7.35 -8.78 2.05
N TRP A 227 -6.08 -8.99 2.40
CA TRP A 227 -5.71 -9.93 3.45
C TRP A 227 -4.37 -9.59 4.08
N MET A 228 -3.99 -10.32 5.12
CA MET A 228 -2.81 -10.03 5.92
C MET A 228 -2.05 -11.29 6.29
N MET A 229 -0.72 -11.22 6.17
CA MET A 229 0.22 -12.25 6.61
C MET A 229 1.18 -11.71 7.67
N PRO A 230 1.69 -12.56 8.56
CA PRO A 230 2.59 -12.12 9.61
C PRO A 230 3.99 -11.80 9.06
N LYS A 231 4.53 -10.66 9.50
CA LYS A 231 5.95 -10.32 9.37
C LYS A 231 6.73 -10.83 10.58
N LYS A 232 6.15 -10.67 11.75
CA LYS A 232 6.64 -11.22 13.01
C LYS A 232 5.57 -12.16 13.58
N TYR A 233 5.95 -13.34 13.97
CA TYR A 233 5.04 -14.39 14.41
C TYR A 233 5.59 -15.11 15.64
N ILE A 234 4.67 -15.70 16.43
CA ILE A 234 4.98 -16.48 17.63
C ILE A 234 5.04 -17.99 17.35
N TYR A 235 4.39 -18.44 16.26
CA TYR A 235 4.42 -19.82 15.79
C TYR A 235 4.90 -19.87 14.35
N ASP A 236 5.85 -20.73 14.05
CA ASP A 236 6.48 -20.83 12.74
C ASP A 236 5.65 -21.67 11.75
N GLY A 237 5.71 -21.26 10.50
CA GLY A 237 5.09 -21.94 9.36
C GLY A 237 3.56 -21.75 9.27
N TRP A 238 3.10 -21.65 8.03
CA TRP A 238 1.67 -21.61 7.74
C TRP A 238 1.03 -23.00 7.95
N PRO A 239 -0.19 -23.12 8.52
CA PRO A 239 -1.07 -22.05 9.00
C PRO A 239 -0.83 -21.64 10.46
N ASN A 240 0.20 -22.17 11.14
CA ASN A 240 0.49 -21.90 12.55
C ASN A 240 0.69 -20.42 12.84
N CYS A 241 1.34 -19.72 11.91
CA CYS A 241 1.67 -18.29 12.07
C CYS A 241 0.46 -17.35 11.97
N GLY A 242 -0.68 -17.86 11.51
CA GLY A 242 -1.90 -17.10 11.31
C GLY A 242 -1.99 -16.42 9.95
N GLU A 243 -3.23 -16.24 9.45
CA GLU A 243 -3.60 -15.49 8.26
C GLU A 243 -4.97 -14.86 8.50
N ILE A 244 -5.18 -13.64 8.01
CA ILE A 244 -6.42 -12.89 8.21
C ILE A 244 -6.90 -12.40 6.85
N ASP A 245 -8.00 -12.96 6.35
CA ASP A 245 -8.59 -12.59 5.06
C ASP A 245 -9.76 -11.65 5.30
N ILE A 246 -9.49 -10.34 5.05
CA ILE A 246 -10.47 -9.28 5.27
C ILE A 246 -11.57 -9.32 4.22
N MET A 247 -11.22 -9.62 2.98
CA MET A 247 -12.15 -9.81 1.87
C MET A 247 -11.55 -10.73 0.84
N GLU A 248 -12.28 -11.76 0.48
CA GLU A 248 -12.01 -12.61 -0.66
C GLU A 248 -13.28 -12.80 -1.48
N HIS A 249 -13.13 -12.93 -2.81
CA HIS A 249 -14.25 -13.21 -3.69
C HIS A 249 -13.84 -14.21 -4.79
N VAL A 250 -14.69 -15.19 -5.05
CA VAL A 250 -14.46 -16.26 -6.04
C VAL A 250 -15.74 -16.67 -6.76
N LYS A 251 -15.60 -17.35 -7.89
CA LYS A 251 -16.66 -18.10 -8.60
C LYS A 251 -17.93 -17.30 -8.92
N GLN A 252 -17.82 -16.00 -9.09
CA GLN A 252 -18.97 -15.13 -9.35
C GLN A 252 -20.10 -15.25 -8.30
N GLU A 253 -19.76 -15.59 -7.06
CA GLU A 253 -20.71 -15.67 -5.96
C GLU A 253 -21.31 -14.28 -5.65
N SER A 254 -22.49 -14.26 -5.04
CA SER A 254 -23.12 -13.00 -4.60
C SER A 254 -22.63 -12.53 -3.23
N VAL A 255 -21.58 -13.14 -2.71
CA VAL A 255 -21.02 -12.91 -1.39
C VAL A 255 -19.51 -12.67 -1.47
N ILE A 256 -18.98 -11.98 -0.47
CA ILE A 256 -17.55 -12.01 -0.15
C ILE A 256 -17.33 -12.90 1.06
N HIS A 257 -16.11 -13.33 1.24
CA HIS A 257 -15.72 -14.19 2.37
C HIS A 257 -14.79 -13.41 3.31
N HIS A 258 -14.98 -13.61 4.61
CA HIS A 258 -14.00 -13.37 5.65
C HIS A 258 -13.48 -14.70 6.13
N THR A 259 -12.16 -14.86 6.31
CA THR A 259 -11.58 -16.12 6.77
C THR A 259 -10.43 -15.88 7.75
N ILE A 260 -10.25 -16.82 8.69
CA ILE A 260 -9.10 -16.89 9.60
C ILE A 260 -8.47 -18.27 9.45
N HIS A 261 -7.19 -18.30 9.08
CA HIS A 261 -6.41 -19.52 9.05
C HIS A 261 -5.42 -19.58 10.22
N THR A 262 -5.51 -20.65 10.99
CA THR A 262 -4.61 -21.00 12.09
C THR A 262 -4.44 -22.51 12.12
N HIS A 263 -3.49 -23.04 12.87
CA HIS A 263 -3.41 -24.49 13.12
C HIS A 263 -4.73 -25.06 13.64
N TYR A 264 -5.36 -24.35 14.57
CA TYR A 264 -6.65 -24.73 15.17
C TYR A 264 -7.75 -24.88 14.11
N THR A 265 -7.85 -23.92 13.22
CA THR A 265 -8.96 -23.87 12.24
C THR A 265 -8.67 -24.69 10.99
N TYR A 266 -7.41 -24.81 10.56
CA TYR A 266 -7.01 -25.47 9.32
C TYR A 266 -6.55 -26.91 9.54
N ASP A 267 -5.49 -27.14 10.31
CA ASP A 267 -4.92 -28.48 10.50
C ASP A 267 -5.79 -29.35 11.42
N LEU A 268 -6.23 -28.79 12.55
CA LEU A 268 -7.12 -29.49 13.50
C LEU A 268 -8.58 -29.49 13.05
N ASN A 269 -8.91 -28.67 12.06
CA ASN A 269 -10.25 -28.51 11.50
C ASN A 269 -11.35 -28.24 12.55
N ILE A 270 -11.02 -27.47 13.60
CA ILE A 270 -11.97 -27.07 14.65
C ILE A 270 -12.66 -25.77 14.24
N LYS A 271 -13.99 -25.78 14.12
CA LYS A 271 -14.82 -24.68 13.63
C LYS A 271 -15.74 -24.07 14.70
N ASP A 272 -15.34 -24.17 15.94
CA ASP A 272 -15.99 -23.51 17.05
C ASP A 272 -14.92 -22.73 17.87
N PRO A 273 -14.90 -21.39 17.77
CA PRO A 273 -15.76 -20.53 16.97
C PRO A 273 -15.58 -20.72 15.46
N SER A 274 -16.59 -20.34 14.66
CA SER A 274 -16.46 -20.32 13.20
C SER A 274 -15.27 -19.46 12.79
N ASN A 275 -14.49 -19.94 11.84
CA ASN A 275 -13.33 -19.21 11.30
C ASN A 275 -13.64 -18.48 9.98
N THR A 276 -14.90 -18.53 9.52
CA THR A 276 -15.29 -17.89 8.24
C THR A 276 -16.70 -17.36 8.31
N ALA A 277 -16.99 -16.34 7.51
CA ALA A 277 -18.33 -15.84 7.24
C ALA A 277 -18.47 -15.44 5.77
N GLN A 278 -19.68 -15.67 5.22
CA GLN A 278 -20.09 -15.18 3.92
C GLN A 278 -20.97 -13.95 4.10
N VAL A 279 -20.65 -12.87 3.38
CA VAL A 279 -21.32 -11.58 3.52
C VAL A 279 -21.84 -11.11 2.18
N THR A 280 -23.16 -10.92 2.08
CA THR A 280 -23.77 -10.32 0.89
C THR A 280 -23.48 -8.83 0.85
N CYS A 281 -22.83 -8.38 -0.21
CA CYS A 281 -22.64 -6.96 -0.51
C CYS A 281 -22.60 -6.75 -2.03
N ASN A 282 -22.85 -5.52 -2.49
CA ASN A 282 -22.63 -5.20 -3.90
C ASN A 282 -21.16 -4.88 -4.12
N TYR A 283 -20.32 -5.91 -4.27
CA TYR A 283 -18.88 -5.77 -4.47
C TYR A 283 -18.49 -5.07 -5.79
N GLN A 284 -19.45 -4.88 -6.73
CA GLN A 284 -19.24 -4.11 -7.96
C GLN A 284 -19.27 -2.58 -7.69
N ASP A 285 -19.85 -2.15 -6.60
CA ASP A 285 -19.79 -0.79 -6.10
C ASP A 285 -18.70 -0.62 -5.06
N TRP A 286 -18.38 0.63 -4.76
CA TRP A 286 -17.44 0.97 -3.71
C TRP A 286 -17.91 0.51 -2.35
N ASN A 287 -17.11 -0.35 -1.70
CA ASN A 287 -17.30 -0.77 -0.33
C ASN A 287 -16.05 -0.45 0.48
N ILE A 288 -16.22 -0.24 1.79
CA ILE A 288 -15.14 -0.18 2.76
C ILE A 288 -15.11 -1.53 3.48
N TYR A 289 -14.09 -2.31 3.20
CA TYR A 289 -13.80 -3.56 3.90
C TYR A 289 -12.85 -3.25 5.05
N ALA A 290 -13.19 -3.66 6.26
CA ALA A 290 -12.39 -3.30 7.42
C ALA A 290 -12.21 -4.45 8.42
N LEU A 291 -11.10 -4.37 9.14
CA LEU A 291 -10.75 -5.24 10.26
C LEU A 291 -10.35 -4.39 11.46
N GLU A 292 -10.91 -4.66 12.61
CA GLU A 292 -10.35 -4.26 13.91
C GLU A 292 -9.62 -5.44 14.52
N TRP A 293 -8.35 -5.27 14.79
CA TRP A 293 -7.50 -6.26 15.44
C TRP A 293 -7.08 -5.76 16.81
N SER A 294 -7.63 -6.37 17.85
CA SER A 294 -7.29 -6.15 19.26
C SER A 294 -6.57 -7.36 19.86
N GLU A 295 -6.14 -7.26 21.12
CA GLU A 295 -5.49 -8.37 21.82
C GLU A 295 -6.37 -9.62 21.94
N ASP A 296 -7.68 -9.43 22.05
CA ASP A 296 -8.64 -10.50 22.34
C ASP A 296 -9.59 -10.84 21.19
N LYS A 297 -9.64 -10.01 20.14
CA LYS A 297 -10.67 -10.16 19.10
C LYS A 297 -10.23 -9.58 17.75
N LEU A 298 -10.59 -10.29 16.70
CA LEU A 298 -10.64 -9.79 15.32
C LEU A 298 -12.12 -9.52 15.00
N THR A 299 -12.43 -8.32 14.53
CA THR A 299 -13.78 -7.92 14.15
C THR A 299 -13.78 -7.36 12.74
N PHE A 300 -14.63 -7.90 11.87
CA PHE A 300 -14.70 -7.57 10.47
C PHE A 300 -15.91 -6.71 10.17
N PHE A 301 -15.77 -5.79 9.23
CA PHE A 301 -16.83 -4.86 8.86
C PHE A 301 -16.92 -4.72 7.35
N VAL A 302 -18.13 -4.50 6.86
CA VAL A 302 -18.40 -4.01 5.51
C VAL A 302 -19.24 -2.75 5.64
N ASN A 303 -18.75 -1.64 5.08
CA ASN A 303 -19.40 -0.33 5.13
C ASN A 303 -19.75 0.12 6.57
N GLY A 304 -18.86 -0.16 7.53
CA GLY A 304 -19.03 0.18 8.93
C GLY A 304 -19.96 -0.72 9.74
N GLN A 305 -20.59 -1.71 9.11
CA GLN A 305 -21.40 -2.70 9.81
C GLN A 305 -20.54 -3.92 10.16
N GLU A 306 -20.54 -4.36 11.42
CA GLU A 306 -19.91 -5.62 11.86
C GLU A 306 -20.57 -6.80 11.14
N THR A 307 -19.74 -7.64 10.52
CA THR A 307 -20.18 -8.78 9.69
C THR A 307 -19.66 -10.11 10.20
N PHE A 308 -18.52 -10.11 10.90
CA PHE A 308 -17.91 -11.31 11.46
C PHE A 308 -17.00 -10.95 12.62
N SER A 309 -16.78 -11.92 13.50
CA SER A 309 -15.72 -11.78 14.51
C SER A 309 -15.15 -13.14 14.93
N TYR A 310 -13.86 -13.13 15.29
CA TYR A 310 -13.13 -14.28 15.80
C TYR A 310 -12.41 -13.89 17.08
N SER A 311 -12.59 -14.66 18.16
CA SER A 311 -12.11 -14.31 19.49
C SER A 311 -11.01 -15.25 19.98
N ASN A 312 -10.11 -14.71 20.78
CA ASN A 312 -9.13 -15.46 21.53
C ASN A 312 -9.82 -16.31 22.60
N LEU A 313 -9.74 -17.61 22.48
CA LEU A 313 -10.34 -18.56 23.44
C LEU A 313 -9.56 -18.66 24.75
N LYS A 314 -8.33 -18.12 24.79
CA LYS A 314 -7.43 -18.19 25.97
C LYS A 314 -7.24 -19.62 26.47
N LEU A 315 -6.97 -20.54 25.54
CA LEU A 315 -6.83 -21.96 25.82
C LEU A 315 -5.63 -22.23 26.75
N GLU A 316 -5.79 -23.10 27.73
CA GLU A 316 -4.68 -23.50 28.61
C GLU A 316 -3.55 -24.20 27.85
N ASN A 317 -3.87 -24.90 26.76
CA ASN A 317 -2.93 -25.57 25.88
C ASN A 317 -2.70 -24.82 24.54
N GLU A 318 -2.73 -23.51 24.56
CA GLU A 318 -2.60 -22.66 23.36
C GLU A 318 -1.35 -22.96 22.52
N ALA A 319 -0.22 -23.35 23.16
CA ALA A 319 1.00 -23.71 22.46
C ALA A 319 0.85 -24.94 21.54
N GLU A 320 -0.07 -25.85 21.85
CA GLU A 320 -0.43 -27.00 21.03
C GLU A 320 -1.49 -26.64 20.00
N MET A 321 -2.53 -25.93 20.46
CA MET A 321 -3.70 -25.61 19.65
C MET A 321 -3.44 -24.50 18.64
N LYS A 322 -2.57 -23.54 18.97
CA LYS A 322 -2.23 -22.36 18.16
C LYS A 322 -3.47 -21.69 17.58
N GLN A 323 -4.45 -21.50 18.46
CA GLN A 323 -5.74 -20.88 18.10
C GLN A 323 -5.60 -19.39 17.88
N TRP A 324 -4.69 -18.72 18.64
CA TRP A 324 -4.54 -17.29 18.64
C TRP A 324 -3.11 -16.81 18.38
N PRO A 325 -2.62 -16.87 17.14
CA PRO A 325 -1.31 -16.32 16.78
C PRO A 325 -1.27 -14.78 16.72
N PHE A 326 -2.39 -14.10 16.86
CA PHE A 326 -2.60 -12.66 16.68
C PHE A 326 -2.29 -11.85 17.94
N THR A 327 -1.14 -12.07 18.55
CA THR A 327 -0.78 -11.48 19.87
C THR A 327 -0.01 -10.16 19.71
N LYS A 328 0.24 -9.47 20.82
CA LYS A 328 1.11 -8.28 20.89
C LYS A 328 2.54 -8.51 20.40
N ASP A 329 2.98 -9.76 20.31
CA ASP A 329 4.32 -10.17 19.86
C ASP A 329 4.35 -10.55 18.37
N SER A 330 3.20 -10.45 17.68
CA SER A 330 3.05 -10.65 16.26
C SER A 330 2.84 -9.32 15.54
N SER A 331 3.31 -9.19 14.31
CA SER A 331 2.97 -8.06 13.43
C SER A 331 2.60 -8.59 12.05
N PHE A 332 1.66 -7.92 11.40
CA PHE A 332 1.13 -8.33 10.10
C PHE A 332 1.29 -7.24 9.07
N TYR A 333 1.56 -7.65 7.83
CA TYR A 333 1.58 -6.77 6.65
C TYR A 333 0.34 -7.03 5.78
N LEU A 334 -0.06 -6.03 5.01
CA LEU A 334 -1.24 -6.07 4.15
C LEU A 334 -0.86 -6.53 2.75
N ILE A 335 -1.72 -7.35 2.15
CA ILE A 335 -1.64 -7.85 0.78
C ILE A 335 -2.93 -7.50 0.05
N LEU A 336 -2.79 -6.98 -1.16
CA LEU A 336 -3.89 -6.63 -2.06
C LEU A 336 -3.60 -7.29 -3.40
N ASN A 337 -4.45 -8.19 -3.86
CA ASN A 337 -4.23 -8.87 -5.13
C ASN A 337 -5.50 -9.10 -5.95
N MET A 338 -5.31 -9.20 -7.26
CA MET A 338 -6.20 -9.84 -8.19
C MET A 338 -5.48 -11.09 -8.68
N GLY A 339 -5.65 -12.21 -7.96
CA GLY A 339 -5.14 -13.51 -8.36
C GLY A 339 -6.00 -14.16 -9.46
N LEU A 340 -5.51 -15.23 -10.02
CA LEU A 340 -6.25 -16.13 -10.90
C LEU A 340 -6.14 -17.55 -10.34
N GLY A 341 -7.26 -18.24 -10.30
CA GLY A 341 -7.29 -19.67 -10.12
C GLY A 341 -6.64 -20.40 -11.28
N GLY A 342 -6.93 -21.66 -11.43
CA GLY A 342 -6.41 -22.45 -12.51
C GLY A 342 -7.10 -23.81 -12.58
N ASP A 343 -6.75 -24.62 -13.59
CA ASP A 343 -7.26 -25.97 -13.77
C ASP A 343 -6.70 -26.98 -12.76
N ARG A 344 -6.12 -26.48 -11.65
CA ARG A 344 -5.63 -27.35 -10.58
C ARG A 344 -6.80 -28.04 -9.89
N GLU A 345 -6.62 -29.32 -9.63
CA GLU A 345 -7.54 -30.03 -8.75
C GLU A 345 -7.53 -29.35 -7.37
N GLY A 346 -8.72 -28.88 -6.97
CA GLY A 346 -8.88 -28.20 -5.68
C GLY A 346 -8.71 -26.68 -5.68
N SER A 347 -8.47 -26.04 -6.83
CA SER A 347 -8.47 -24.56 -6.91
C SER A 347 -9.80 -24.00 -6.40
N TRP A 348 -9.70 -23.13 -5.39
CA TRP A 348 -10.89 -22.52 -4.80
C TRP A 348 -11.54 -21.51 -5.75
N ALA A 349 -10.76 -20.76 -6.50
CA ALA A 349 -11.27 -19.81 -7.49
C ALA A 349 -11.86 -20.50 -8.74
N GLY A 350 -11.51 -21.76 -8.98
CA GLY A 350 -12.00 -22.55 -10.11
C GLY A 350 -11.29 -22.26 -11.43
N PRO A 351 -11.80 -22.83 -12.54
CA PRO A 351 -11.19 -22.68 -13.85
C PRO A 351 -11.32 -21.23 -14.35
N ILE A 352 -10.31 -20.79 -15.11
CA ILE A 352 -10.25 -19.42 -15.64
C ILE A 352 -11.17 -19.32 -16.87
N ASP A 353 -12.02 -18.30 -16.89
CA ASP A 353 -12.83 -17.93 -18.05
C ASP A 353 -12.07 -16.92 -18.93
N ASP A 354 -11.28 -17.43 -19.85
CA ASP A 354 -10.44 -16.64 -20.76
C ASP A 354 -11.22 -15.58 -21.56
N ALA A 355 -12.47 -15.91 -21.92
CA ALA A 355 -13.26 -15.06 -22.83
C ALA A 355 -13.69 -13.76 -22.18
N ASN A 356 -13.73 -13.73 -20.84
CA ASN A 356 -14.21 -12.58 -20.07
C ASN A 356 -13.10 -11.88 -19.28
N LEU A 357 -11.81 -12.25 -19.48
CA LEU A 357 -10.70 -11.47 -18.96
C LEU A 357 -10.60 -10.11 -19.66
N PRO A 358 -10.05 -9.05 -19.05
CA PRO A 358 -9.36 -9.06 -17.75
C PRO A 358 -10.30 -9.05 -16.56
N ALA A 359 -9.86 -9.62 -15.43
CA ALA A 359 -10.42 -9.38 -14.12
C ALA A 359 -9.80 -8.10 -13.52
N ILE A 360 -10.61 -7.28 -12.83
CA ILE A 360 -10.17 -5.98 -12.31
C ILE A 360 -10.74 -5.71 -10.93
N MET A 361 -9.86 -5.39 -9.98
CA MET A 361 -10.21 -4.75 -8.72
C MET A 361 -9.61 -3.34 -8.68
N GLU A 362 -10.43 -2.35 -8.32
CA GLU A 362 -10.01 -0.97 -8.12
C GLU A 362 -10.01 -0.65 -6.63
N ILE A 363 -8.97 0.01 -6.15
CA ILE A 363 -8.84 0.45 -4.76
C ILE A 363 -8.65 1.96 -4.74
N ASP A 364 -9.55 2.65 -4.03
CA ASP A 364 -9.57 4.11 -3.89
C ASP A 364 -8.53 4.56 -2.85
N TRP A 365 -8.54 3.91 -1.69
CA TRP A 365 -7.58 4.19 -0.63
C TRP A 365 -7.44 3.02 0.36
N VAL A 366 -6.32 3.04 1.07
CA VAL A 366 -6.00 2.18 2.21
C VAL A 366 -5.71 3.07 3.41
N LYS A 367 -6.27 2.73 4.58
CA LYS A 367 -5.99 3.42 5.83
C LYS A 367 -5.85 2.42 6.97
N ILE A 368 -4.80 2.59 7.79
CA ILE A 368 -4.58 1.81 9.00
C ILE A 368 -4.44 2.78 10.17
N THR A 369 -5.21 2.57 11.22
CA THR A 369 -5.26 3.43 12.41
C THR A 369 -5.02 2.63 13.68
N LYS A 370 -4.62 3.31 14.74
CA LYS A 370 -4.73 2.74 16.10
C LYS A 370 -6.22 2.50 16.44
N LEU A 371 -6.47 1.58 17.35
CA LEU A 371 -7.80 1.40 17.97
C LEU A 371 -8.00 2.43 19.08
#